data_2cce3a6353a1afe2631fbe0a22aad0af
#
_entry.id   2cce3a6353a1afe2631fbe0a22aad0af
#
_cell.length_a   1.000
_cell.length_b   1.000
_cell.length_c   1.000
_cell.angle_alpha   90.00
_cell.angle_beta   90.00
_cell.angle_gamma   90.00
#
_symmetry.space_group_name_H-M   'P 1'
#
loop_
_entity.id
_entity.type
_entity.pdbx_description
1 polymer ?
#
loop_
_entity_poly.entity_id
_entity_poly.type
_entity_poly.pdbx_seq_one_letter_code
_entity_poly.pdbx_strand_id
1 'polypeptide(L)'
;HGSLAHVVCLTCTDRSARHEVQERLAVANPGFVDHARHAAADGSQVSSQIRPDGDIVLADEVVEAFHPPTCLVCGADTLKPDVVFFGESVPRERVQRCFDALDASRSVLVLGSSLAVMSGYRFVRRAAARGIPVAIVTHGVTRGDAQATLRLDEPLAPTLGRLVAALS
;
A
#
# COMPACT_ATOMS: atom_id res chain seq x y z
N HIS A 1 -3.51 -3.60 3.90
CA HIS A 1 -2.49 -4.41 3.21
C HIS A 1 -1.08 -4.29 3.85
N GLY A 2 -0.92 -3.65 5.00
CA GLY A 2 0.36 -3.47 5.66
C GLY A 2 0.86 -2.03 5.67
N SER A 3 2.14 -1.84 5.93
CA SER A 3 2.75 -0.51 6.04
C SER A 3 4.17 -0.51 5.50
N LEU A 4 4.51 0.51 4.73
CA LEU A 4 5.89 0.76 4.28
C LEU A 4 6.83 1.21 5.40
N ALA A 5 6.31 1.51 6.60
CA ALA A 5 7.14 1.89 7.75
C ALA A 5 8.00 0.75 8.30
N HIS A 6 7.73 -0.48 7.90
CA HIS A 6 8.42 -1.66 8.39
C HIS A 6 8.87 -2.58 7.26
N VAL A 7 9.90 -3.37 7.58
CA VAL A 7 10.43 -4.47 6.76
C VAL A 7 10.35 -5.74 7.59
N VAL A 8 10.00 -6.85 6.98
CA VAL A 8 9.90 -8.17 7.60
C VAL A 8 10.88 -9.13 6.92
N CYS A 9 11.55 -9.95 7.71
CA CYS A 9 12.33 -11.07 7.21
C CYS A 9 11.40 -12.27 6.92
N LEU A 10 11.39 -12.76 5.71
CA LEU A 10 10.54 -13.89 5.33
C LEU A 10 11.03 -15.23 5.90
N THR A 11 12.29 -15.29 6.36
CA THR A 11 12.88 -16.50 6.94
C THR A 11 12.57 -16.64 8.44
N CYS A 12 12.82 -15.60 9.25
CA CYS A 12 12.66 -15.67 10.70
C CYS A 12 11.51 -14.81 11.25
N THR A 13 10.81 -14.10 10.40
CA THR A 13 9.69 -13.20 10.74
C THR A 13 10.07 -11.97 11.58
N ASP A 14 11.37 -11.73 11.79
CA ASP A 14 11.83 -10.50 12.43
C ASP A 14 11.36 -9.26 11.69
N ARG A 15 11.05 -8.21 12.46
CA ARG A 15 10.46 -6.99 11.94
C ARG A 15 11.27 -5.77 12.35
N SER A 16 11.85 -5.10 11.38
CA SER A 16 12.70 -3.91 11.55
C SER A 16 12.00 -2.64 11.07
N ALA A 17 12.39 -1.50 11.58
CA ALA A 17 11.94 -0.22 11.07
C ALA A 17 12.52 0.05 9.66
N ARG A 18 11.71 0.59 8.76
CA ARG A 18 12.13 0.86 7.38
C ARG A 18 13.32 1.80 7.29
N HIS A 19 13.38 2.83 8.14
CA HIS A 19 14.49 3.79 8.12
C HIS A 19 15.83 3.15 8.46
N GLU A 20 15.90 2.23 9.45
CA GLU A 20 17.11 1.50 9.80
C GLU A 20 17.63 0.64 8.63
N VAL A 21 16.73 -0.04 7.94
CA VAL A 21 17.06 -0.81 6.74
C VAL A 21 17.54 0.10 5.62
N GLN A 22 16.93 1.29 5.48
CA GLN A 22 17.30 2.27 4.47
C GLN A 22 18.69 2.88 4.72
N GLU A 23 19.03 3.16 5.98
CA GLU A 23 20.37 3.61 6.38
C GLU A 23 21.43 2.57 6.04
N ARG A 24 21.17 1.30 6.34
CA ARG A 24 22.07 0.18 5.99
C ARG A 24 22.22 0.01 4.48
N LEU A 25 21.14 0.17 3.72
CA LEU A 25 21.18 0.18 2.26
C LEU A 25 22.07 1.30 1.72
N ALA A 26 21.95 2.51 2.26
CA ALA A 26 22.75 3.65 1.83
C ALA A 26 24.24 3.45 2.13
N VAL A 27 24.57 2.85 3.28
CA VAL A 27 25.95 2.53 3.64
C VAL A 27 26.54 1.44 2.74
N ALA A 28 25.75 0.40 2.42
CA ALA A 28 26.21 -0.71 1.57
C ALA A 28 26.33 -0.32 0.08
N ASN A 29 25.61 0.74 -0.35
CA ASN A 29 25.52 1.15 -1.75
C ASN A 29 25.78 2.66 -1.90
N PRO A 30 26.98 3.16 -1.61
CA PRO A 30 27.28 4.59 -1.69
C PRO A 30 27.11 5.08 -3.14
N GLY A 31 26.42 6.20 -3.31
CA GLY A 31 26.13 6.80 -4.63
C GLY A 31 24.96 6.19 -5.39
N PHE A 32 24.40 5.06 -4.98
CA PHE A 32 23.27 4.44 -5.70
C PHE A 32 22.05 5.35 -5.78
N VAL A 33 21.72 6.07 -4.69
CA VAL A 33 20.58 7.00 -4.66
C VAL A 33 20.80 8.18 -5.60
N ASP A 34 22.02 8.69 -5.68
CA ASP A 34 22.36 9.80 -6.57
C ASP A 34 22.36 9.33 -8.03
N HIS A 35 22.86 8.13 -8.30
CA HIS A 35 22.76 7.51 -9.61
C HIS A 35 21.30 7.34 -10.06
N ALA A 36 20.44 6.81 -9.20
CA ALA A 36 19.02 6.64 -9.48
C ALA A 36 18.30 7.99 -9.67
N ARG A 37 18.67 9.03 -8.92
CA ARG A 37 18.10 10.39 -9.06
C ARG A 37 18.55 11.05 -10.34
N HIS A 38 19.82 10.96 -10.72
CA HIS A 38 20.33 11.52 -11.97
C HIS A 38 19.71 10.81 -13.18
N ALA A 39 19.60 9.50 -13.13
CA ALA A 39 18.91 8.72 -14.14
C ALA A 39 17.42 9.13 -14.31
N ALA A 40 16.75 9.57 -13.23
CA ALA A 40 15.39 10.09 -13.29
C ALA A 40 15.30 11.56 -13.76
N ALA A 41 16.34 12.38 -13.50
CA ALA A 41 16.33 13.82 -13.78
C ALA A 41 16.82 14.18 -15.20
N ASP A 42 17.68 13.35 -15.78
CA ASP A 42 18.35 13.65 -17.05
C ASP A 42 17.44 13.55 -18.31
N GLY A 43 16.19 13.11 -18.18
CA GLY A 43 15.26 13.02 -19.31
C GLY A 43 15.77 12.18 -20.50
N SER A 44 17.03 11.76 -20.47
CA SER A 44 17.67 10.94 -21.47
C SER A 44 17.43 9.47 -21.16
N GLN A 45 16.68 8.81 -22.02
CA GLN A 45 16.47 7.35 -22.12
C GLN A 45 15.96 6.58 -20.87
N VAL A 46 16.24 7.01 -19.63
CA VAL A 46 15.78 6.32 -18.42
C VAL A 46 14.33 6.64 -18.10
N SER A 47 13.83 7.85 -18.41
CA SER A 47 12.40 8.16 -18.27
C SER A 47 11.52 7.37 -19.24
N SER A 48 12.07 6.91 -20.37
CA SER A 48 11.39 6.00 -21.29
C SER A 48 11.39 4.54 -20.82
N GLN A 49 12.15 4.22 -19.76
CA GLN A 49 12.28 2.88 -19.19
C GLN A 49 11.49 2.70 -17.88
N ILE A 50 10.81 3.74 -17.38
CA ILE A 50 9.84 3.55 -16.31
C ILE A 50 8.64 2.84 -16.91
N ARG A 51 8.42 1.60 -16.49
CA ARG A 51 7.27 0.81 -16.93
C ARG A 51 5.98 1.37 -16.33
N PRO A 52 4.81 1.09 -16.93
CA PRO A 52 3.52 1.55 -16.41
C PRO A 52 3.23 1.09 -14.96
N ASP A 53 3.90 0.04 -14.48
CA ASP A 53 3.85 -0.48 -13.11
C ASP A 53 4.79 0.27 -12.14
N GLY A 54 5.59 1.21 -12.64
CA GLY A 54 6.53 2.01 -11.86
C GLY A 54 7.92 1.41 -11.74
N ASP A 55 8.19 0.28 -12.37
CA ASP A 55 9.51 -0.35 -12.37
C ASP A 55 10.48 0.43 -13.26
N ILE A 56 11.72 0.53 -12.81
CA ILE A 56 12.83 1.14 -13.54
C ILE A 56 13.75 0.04 -14.06
N VAL A 57 14.07 0.08 -15.34
CA VAL A 57 15.09 -0.79 -15.90
C VAL A 57 16.46 -0.18 -15.61
N LEU A 58 17.27 -0.87 -14.83
CA LEU A 58 18.64 -0.50 -14.52
C LEU A 58 19.60 -1.28 -15.43
N ALA A 59 20.79 -0.71 -15.70
CA ALA A 59 21.84 -1.42 -16.38
C ALA A 59 22.33 -2.62 -15.53
N ASP A 60 22.68 -3.72 -16.19
CA ASP A 60 23.05 -4.97 -15.51
C ASP A 60 24.24 -4.76 -14.54
N GLU A 61 25.20 -3.92 -14.89
CA GLU A 61 26.35 -3.59 -14.03
C GLU A 61 25.93 -2.88 -12.73
N VAL A 62 24.87 -2.07 -12.77
CA VAL A 62 24.33 -1.39 -11.58
C VAL A 62 23.61 -2.39 -10.68
N VAL A 63 22.91 -3.34 -11.28
CA VAL A 63 22.20 -4.42 -10.54
C VAL A 63 23.21 -5.37 -9.88
N GLU A 64 24.25 -5.78 -10.62
CA GLU A 64 25.31 -6.67 -10.12
C GLU A 64 26.13 -6.05 -8.98
N ALA A 65 26.35 -4.73 -9.04
CA ALA A 65 27.07 -4.00 -7.99
C ALA A 65 26.20 -3.70 -6.74
N PHE A 66 24.89 -3.94 -6.80
CA PHE A 66 24.01 -3.63 -5.69
C PHE A 66 24.07 -4.69 -4.57
N HIS A 67 24.29 -4.24 -3.34
CA HIS A 67 24.36 -5.09 -2.16
C HIS A 67 23.07 -4.96 -1.32
N PRO A 68 22.14 -5.91 -1.40
CA PRO A 68 20.96 -5.92 -0.56
C PRO A 68 21.31 -6.14 0.92
N PRO A 69 20.60 -5.51 1.87
CA PRO A 69 20.83 -5.75 3.28
C PRO A 69 20.30 -7.13 3.68
N THR A 70 20.97 -7.77 4.64
CA THR A 70 20.53 -9.02 5.24
C THR A 70 19.76 -8.79 6.54
N CYS A 71 19.04 -9.78 7.01
CA CYS A 71 18.40 -9.78 8.31
C CYS A 71 19.45 -9.76 9.43
N LEU A 72 19.31 -8.87 10.41
CA LEU A 72 20.25 -8.78 11.53
C LEU A 72 20.12 -9.94 12.52
N VAL A 73 18.99 -10.65 12.51
CA VAL A 73 18.73 -11.76 13.44
C VAL A 73 19.20 -13.09 12.87
N CYS A 74 18.91 -13.40 11.61
CA CYS A 74 19.22 -14.71 11.02
C CYS A 74 20.20 -14.66 9.84
N GLY A 75 20.63 -13.46 9.41
CA GLY A 75 21.57 -13.29 8.30
C GLY A 75 20.96 -13.51 6.90
N ALA A 76 19.69 -13.90 6.79
CA ALA A 76 19.07 -14.17 5.50
C ALA A 76 18.86 -12.87 4.69
N ASP A 77 18.92 -12.97 3.36
CA ASP A 77 18.70 -11.90 2.37
C ASP A 77 17.23 -11.74 1.96
N THR A 78 16.31 -12.30 2.73
CA THR A 78 14.87 -12.37 2.45
C THR A 78 14.08 -11.24 3.10
N LEU A 79 14.61 -10.02 3.10
CA LEU A 79 13.93 -8.84 3.63
C LEU A 79 12.88 -8.33 2.63
N LYS A 80 11.68 -8.04 3.12
CA LYS A 80 10.57 -7.54 2.33
C LYS A 80 9.86 -6.41 3.08
N PRO A 81 9.40 -5.33 2.40
CA PRO A 81 8.46 -4.38 3.02
C PRO A 81 7.24 -5.12 3.60
N ASP A 82 6.79 -4.73 4.82
CA ASP A 82 5.60 -5.33 5.46
C ASP A 82 4.30 -4.88 4.76
N VAL A 83 4.23 -5.17 3.46
CA VAL A 83 3.11 -4.87 2.56
C VAL A 83 2.71 -6.14 1.82
N VAL A 84 1.41 -6.34 1.65
CA VAL A 84 0.86 -7.41 0.82
C VAL A 84 0.82 -6.94 -0.63
N PHE A 85 1.65 -7.54 -1.48
CA PHE A 85 1.69 -7.25 -2.92
C PHE A 85 0.60 -7.99 -3.70
N PHE A 86 0.43 -7.62 -4.97
CA PHE A 86 -0.42 -8.38 -5.88
C PHE A 86 0.07 -9.83 -5.99
N GLY A 87 -0.87 -10.78 -5.99
CA GLY A 87 -0.56 -12.22 -5.95
C GLY A 87 -0.38 -12.79 -4.55
N GLU A 88 -0.19 -11.95 -3.53
CA GLU A 88 -0.10 -12.41 -2.13
C GLU A 88 -1.46 -12.39 -1.42
N SER A 89 -1.54 -13.12 -0.32
CA SER A 89 -2.72 -13.14 0.54
C SER A 89 -2.51 -12.32 1.81
N VAL A 90 -3.49 -11.52 2.19
CA VAL A 90 -3.50 -10.86 3.50
C VAL A 90 -3.58 -11.92 4.60
N PRO A 91 -2.74 -11.88 5.65
CA PRO A 91 -2.81 -12.82 6.77
C PRO A 91 -4.22 -12.92 7.35
N ARG A 92 -4.68 -14.16 7.58
CA ARG A 92 -6.06 -14.44 8.02
C ARG A 92 -6.44 -13.68 9.29
N GLU A 93 -5.55 -13.63 10.26
CA GLU A 93 -5.78 -12.90 11.52
C GLU A 93 -5.98 -11.40 11.30
N ARG A 94 -5.23 -10.80 10.38
CA ARG A 94 -5.40 -9.39 10.02
C ARG A 94 -6.77 -9.13 9.39
N VAL A 95 -7.21 -10.02 8.49
CA VAL A 95 -8.55 -9.95 7.90
C VAL A 95 -9.63 -10.13 8.95
N GLN A 96 -9.46 -11.11 9.85
CA GLN A 96 -10.44 -11.38 10.90
C GLN A 96 -10.61 -10.18 11.83
N ARG A 97 -9.52 -9.58 12.31
CA ARG A 97 -9.59 -8.33 13.12
C ARG A 97 -10.35 -7.21 12.41
N CYS A 98 -10.16 -7.06 11.09
CA CYS A 98 -10.92 -6.07 10.33
C CYS A 98 -12.42 -6.44 10.24
N PHE A 99 -12.75 -7.71 10.12
CA PHE A 99 -14.15 -8.17 10.15
C PHE A 99 -14.77 -7.97 11.52
N ASP A 100 -14.05 -8.25 12.59
CA ASP A 100 -14.56 -8.05 13.97
C ASP A 100 -14.84 -6.57 14.24
N ALA A 101 -13.94 -5.67 13.80
CA ALA A 101 -14.15 -4.23 13.90
C ALA A 101 -15.35 -3.76 13.05
N LEU A 102 -15.52 -4.30 11.83
CA LEU A 102 -16.67 -4.00 11.00
C LEU A 102 -17.98 -4.49 11.65
N ASP A 103 -17.99 -5.70 12.17
CA ASP A 103 -19.18 -6.30 12.81
C ASP A 103 -19.62 -5.56 14.07
N ALA A 104 -18.66 -4.91 14.76
CA ALA A 104 -18.93 -4.05 15.91
C ALA A 104 -19.29 -2.60 15.51
N SER A 105 -19.17 -2.24 14.23
CA SER A 105 -19.44 -0.87 13.78
C SER A 105 -20.93 -0.62 13.52
N ARG A 106 -21.34 0.66 13.64
CA ARG A 106 -22.71 1.09 13.31
C ARG A 106 -22.88 1.50 11.85
N SER A 107 -21.78 1.75 11.16
CA SER A 107 -21.76 2.14 9.74
C SER A 107 -20.36 1.94 9.17
N VAL A 108 -20.26 1.89 7.84
CA VAL A 108 -18.99 1.82 7.10
C VAL A 108 -18.89 3.03 6.18
N LEU A 109 -17.75 3.71 6.21
CA LEU A 109 -17.42 4.80 5.32
C LEU A 109 -16.26 4.39 4.40
N VAL A 110 -16.51 4.39 3.10
CA VAL A 110 -15.52 4.14 2.06
C VAL A 110 -15.10 5.46 1.43
N LEU A 111 -13.80 5.73 1.42
CA LEU A 111 -13.23 6.98 0.95
C LEU A 111 -12.23 6.72 -0.20
N GLY A 112 -12.46 7.34 -1.36
CA GLY A 112 -11.53 7.38 -2.49
C GLY A 112 -11.15 6.00 -3.07
N SER A 113 -12.07 5.02 -3.04
CA SER A 113 -11.81 3.67 -3.54
C SER A 113 -12.85 3.25 -4.56
N SER A 114 -12.37 2.70 -5.69
CA SER A 114 -13.23 2.05 -6.69
C SER A 114 -13.76 0.69 -6.22
N LEU A 115 -13.23 0.13 -5.13
CA LEU A 115 -13.55 -1.21 -4.62
C LEU A 115 -13.37 -2.33 -5.67
N ALA A 116 -12.59 -2.08 -6.73
CA ALA A 116 -12.37 -3.05 -7.81
C ALA A 116 -11.78 -4.36 -7.29
N VAL A 117 -10.86 -4.26 -6.32
CA VAL A 117 -10.17 -5.42 -5.74
C VAL A 117 -10.99 -6.05 -4.60
N MET A 118 -11.08 -7.39 -4.60
CA MET A 118 -11.86 -8.13 -3.61
C MET A 118 -11.41 -7.88 -2.17
N SER A 119 -10.13 -7.59 -1.95
CA SER A 119 -9.58 -7.33 -0.61
C SER A 119 -10.24 -6.14 0.11
N GLY A 120 -10.69 -5.11 -0.63
CA GLY A 120 -11.49 -4.01 -0.11
C GLY A 120 -13.01 -4.29 -0.18
N TYR A 121 -13.46 -4.78 -1.32
CA TYR A 121 -14.89 -5.00 -1.59
C TYR A 121 -15.54 -6.01 -0.62
N ARG A 122 -14.79 -6.99 -0.10
CA ARG A 122 -15.28 -7.98 0.88
C ARG A 122 -15.90 -7.34 2.12
N PHE A 123 -15.41 -6.17 2.55
CA PHE A 123 -15.94 -5.46 3.72
C PHE A 123 -17.29 -4.83 3.41
N VAL A 124 -17.44 -4.21 2.26
CA VAL A 124 -18.73 -3.65 1.80
C VAL A 124 -19.78 -4.76 1.67
N ARG A 125 -19.42 -5.89 1.07
CA ARG A 125 -20.32 -7.05 0.97
C ARG A 125 -20.76 -7.56 2.34
N ARG A 126 -19.84 -7.67 3.30
CA ARG A 126 -20.15 -8.12 4.67
C ARG A 126 -21.04 -7.12 5.38
N ALA A 127 -20.76 -5.82 5.28
CA ALA A 127 -21.59 -4.77 5.87
C ALA A 127 -23.03 -4.87 5.35
N ALA A 128 -23.22 -4.90 4.05
CA ALA A 128 -24.53 -5.02 3.41
C ALA A 128 -25.28 -6.29 3.83
N ALA A 129 -24.59 -7.45 3.87
CA ALA A 129 -25.18 -8.72 4.31
C ALA A 129 -25.62 -8.71 5.78
N ARG A 130 -25.07 -7.82 6.61
CA ARG A 130 -25.42 -7.65 8.03
C ARG A 130 -26.36 -6.46 8.29
N GLY A 131 -26.79 -5.78 7.26
CA GLY A 131 -27.64 -4.58 7.39
C GLY A 131 -26.90 -3.37 7.96
N ILE A 132 -25.56 -3.36 7.96
CA ILE A 132 -24.76 -2.22 8.39
C ILE A 132 -24.73 -1.20 7.24
N PRO A 133 -25.16 0.07 7.47
CA PRO A 133 -25.16 1.10 6.45
C PRO A 133 -23.78 1.37 5.86
N VAL A 134 -23.71 1.56 4.54
CA VAL A 134 -22.47 1.83 3.80
C VAL A 134 -22.57 3.17 3.10
N ALA A 135 -21.71 4.11 3.45
CA ALA A 135 -21.49 5.35 2.72
C ALA A 135 -20.25 5.25 1.85
N ILE A 136 -20.34 5.68 0.58
CA ILE A 136 -19.20 5.71 -0.35
C ILE A 136 -19.01 7.13 -0.86
N VAL A 137 -17.83 7.69 -0.64
CA VAL A 137 -17.41 9.00 -1.16
C VAL A 137 -16.20 8.78 -2.07
N THR A 138 -16.42 8.91 -3.38
CA THR A 138 -15.34 8.83 -4.39
C THR A 138 -15.86 9.38 -5.71
N HIS A 139 -14.95 9.87 -6.55
CA HIS A 139 -15.29 10.26 -7.91
C HIS A 139 -15.35 9.04 -8.83
N GLY A 140 -16.41 8.96 -9.66
CA GLY A 140 -16.66 7.85 -10.59
C GLY A 140 -17.32 6.62 -9.94
N VAL A 141 -17.62 5.63 -10.77
CA VAL A 141 -18.33 4.39 -10.39
C VAL A 141 -17.47 3.48 -9.51
N THR A 142 -18.11 2.77 -8.58
CA THR A 142 -17.45 1.77 -7.76
C THR A 142 -18.13 0.40 -7.88
N ARG A 143 -17.40 -0.65 -7.56
CA ARG A 143 -17.96 -2.00 -7.48
C ARG A 143 -19.00 -2.15 -6.37
N GLY A 144 -18.98 -1.26 -5.37
CA GLY A 144 -19.85 -1.29 -4.20
C GLY A 144 -21.09 -0.43 -4.31
N ASP A 145 -21.35 0.25 -5.42
CA ASP A 145 -22.45 1.22 -5.55
C ASP A 145 -23.82 0.59 -5.26
N ALA A 146 -24.04 -0.66 -5.69
CA ALA A 146 -25.28 -1.39 -5.43
C ALA A 146 -25.53 -1.72 -3.94
N GLN A 147 -24.49 -1.73 -3.11
CA GLN A 147 -24.56 -1.96 -1.67
C GLN A 147 -24.53 -0.69 -0.85
N ALA A 148 -24.33 0.47 -1.48
CA ALA A 148 -24.26 1.74 -0.79
C ALA A 148 -25.63 2.19 -0.30
N THR A 149 -25.72 2.59 0.96
CA THR A 149 -26.87 3.30 1.53
C THR A 149 -26.81 4.78 1.17
N LEU A 150 -25.61 5.33 1.06
CA LEU A 150 -25.32 6.69 0.63
C LEU A 150 -24.16 6.68 -0.37
N ARG A 151 -24.34 7.38 -1.49
CA ARG A 151 -23.33 7.55 -2.52
C ARG A 151 -23.09 9.04 -2.81
N LEU A 152 -21.84 9.49 -2.65
CA LEU A 152 -21.42 10.82 -3.06
C LEU A 152 -20.37 10.70 -4.16
N ASP A 153 -20.72 11.13 -5.37
CA ASP A 153 -19.82 11.18 -6.53
C ASP A 153 -19.13 12.55 -6.57
N GLU A 154 -18.13 12.72 -5.73
CA GLU A 154 -17.41 13.99 -5.58
C GLU A 154 -15.92 13.78 -5.32
N PRO A 155 -15.08 14.79 -5.61
CA PRO A 155 -13.67 14.79 -5.24
C PRO A 155 -13.51 14.67 -3.72
N LEU A 156 -12.61 13.77 -3.27
CA LEU A 156 -12.50 13.39 -1.87
C LEU A 156 -12.03 14.53 -0.96
N ALA A 157 -10.97 15.25 -1.34
CA ALA A 157 -10.34 16.25 -0.46
C ALA A 157 -11.29 17.41 -0.09
N PRO A 158 -11.97 18.08 -1.05
CA PRO A 158 -12.93 19.14 -0.69
C PRO A 158 -14.15 18.60 0.07
N THR A 159 -14.61 17.39 -0.21
CA THR A 159 -15.73 16.78 0.50
C THR A 159 -15.39 16.47 1.95
N LEU A 160 -14.20 15.94 2.23
CA LEU A 160 -13.73 15.72 3.59
C LEU A 160 -13.53 17.05 4.35
N GLY A 161 -13.03 18.09 3.68
CA GLY A 161 -12.90 19.42 4.29
C GLY A 161 -14.26 19.97 4.76
N ARG A 162 -15.29 19.88 3.92
CA ARG A 162 -16.66 20.27 4.28
C ARG A 162 -17.25 19.43 5.41
N LEU A 163 -17.00 18.11 5.38
CA LEU A 163 -17.48 17.21 6.42
C LEU A 163 -16.84 17.54 7.79
N VAL A 164 -15.53 17.75 7.83
CA VAL A 164 -14.83 18.12 9.07
C VAL A 164 -15.36 19.45 9.60
N ALA A 165 -15.51 20.48 8.74
CA ALA A 165 -16.04 21.76 9.14
C ALA A 165 -17.48 21.71 9.67
N ALA A 166 -18.30 20.76 9.19
CA ALA A 166 -19.67 20.56 9.67
C ALA A 166 -19.76 19.79 11.00
N LEU A 167 -18.69 19.09 11.42
CA LEU A 167 -18.63 18.31 12.65
C LEU A 167 -17.88 19.04 13.79
N SER A 168 -17.26 20.18 13.48
CA SER A 168 -16.53 21.05 14.42
C SER A 168 -17.43 22.12 15.01
#